data_bc9f3b2d84c470b236f2ac42115fa6f1
#
_entry.id   bc9f3b2d84c470b236f2ac42115fa6f1
#
_cell.length_a   1.000
_cell.length_b   1.000
_cell.length_c   1.000
_cell.angle_alpha   90.00
_cell.angle_beta   90.00
_cell.angle_gamma   90.00
#
_symmetry.space_group_name_H-M   'P 1'
#
loop_
_entity.id
_entity.type
_entity.pdbx_description
1 polymer ?
#
loop_
_entity_poly.entity_id
_entity_poly.type
_entity_poly.pdbx_seq_one_letter_code
_entity_poly.pdbx_strand_id
1 'polypeptide(L)'
;PQVSMSTSAAILPDSKSLIIPFRAVNLYAVDLSVIRIFENNVLMFMQTNTLSSASELRRSGRLVYQNTLWLSKDSTKDVHRWEDYSIDLAGLIRQEPGAIYRVILSFRQEYSAYPCSGTEKQVMSFADNTVSEGLTKVSGNSTFEENEAEWDTPETYFYYNGNIKMDWSQYNWRERNNPCHPSYYMDSDRAASCNVFASNIGMIVKRNSLNKLWIAVSNILDTKPMEKAKVTVYNFQLQVIGTGETNSEGFTEITPQGVPFIVVTEVEKQKAYVRVADGEEQSVSRFDVGGKDIQ
;
A
#
# COMPACT_ATOMS: atom_id res chain seq x y z
N PRO A 1 18.61 -2.03 12.99
CA PRO A 1 18.01 -2.35 11.69
C PRO A 1 16.67 -1.64 11.54
N GLN A 2 16.44 -1.06 10.38
CA GLN A 2 15.18 -0.37 10.04
C GLN A 2 14.93 -0.43 8.55
N VAL A 3 13.65 -0.43 8.18
CA VAL A 3 13.15 -0.24 6.82
C VAL A 3 12.12 0.88 6.82
N SER A 4 12.06 1.67 5.77
CA SER A 4 11.13 2.80 5.66
C SER A 4 10.67 2.97 4.21
N MET A 5 9.40 3.30 4.04
CA MET A 5 8.83 3.75 2.77
C MET A 5 8.54 5.25 2.83
N SER A 6 8.68 5.94 1.72
CA SER A 6 8.50 7.40 1.65
C SER A 6 7.02 7.82 1.79
N THR A 7 6.10 6.89 1.56
CA THR A 7 4.65 7.13 1.60
C THR A 7 3.90 5.90 2.10
N SER A 8 2.76 6.11 2.73
CA SER A 8 1.82 5.05 3.14
C SER A 8 0.80 4.69 2.05
N ALA A 9 0.67 5.53 1.02
CA ALA A 9 -0.19 5.29 -0.14
C ALA A 9 0.38 5.98 -1.37
N ALA A 10 0.27 5.34 -2.52
CA ALA A 10 0.69 5.88 -3.80
C ALA A 10 -0.31 5.53 -4.90
N ILE A 11 -0.61 6.53 -5.74
CA ILE A 11 -1.25 6.31 -7.04
C ILE A 11 -0.12 6.36 -8.06
N LEU A 12 0.14 5.25 -8.71
CA LEU A 12 1.17 5.15 -9.73
C LEU A 12 0.51 5.05 -11.10
N PRO A 13 1.07 5.71 -12.12
CA PRO A 13 0.60 5.52 -13.48
C PRO A 13 0.59 4.03 -13.84
N ASP A 14 -0.46 3.58 -14.52
CA ASP A 14 -0.52 2.25 -15.11
C ASP A 14 0.51 2.18 -16.26
N SER A 15 1.70 1.77 -15.91
CA SER A 15 2.86 1.69 -16.80
C SER A 15 3.47 0.29 -16.73
N LYS A 16 4.43 0.02 -17.61
CA LYS A 16 5.18 -1.24 -17.59
C LYS A 16 6.02 -1.44 -16.32
N SER A 17 6.13 -0.41 -15.49
CA SER A 17 6.98 -0.37 -14.29
C SER A 17 6.23 0.34 -13.16
N LEU A 18 6.01 -0.35 -12.05
CA LEU A 18 5.41 0.18 -10.83
C LEU A 18 6.48 0.23 -9.74
N ILE A 19 7.31 1.27 -9.80
CA ILE A 19 8.48 1.39 -8.92
C ILE A 19 8.08 2.00 -7.57
N ILE A 20 8.36 1.27 -6.49
CA ILE A 20 8.18 1.69 -5.12
C ILE A 20 9.54 1.90 -4.48
N PRO A 21 9.91 3.14 -4.14
CA PRO A 21 11.14 3.42 -3.42
C PRO A 21 11.00 3.08 -1.94
N PHE A 22 12.07 2.54 -1.37
CA PHE A 22 12.21 2.33 0.06
C PHE A 22 13.66 2.55 0.51
N ARG A 23 13.85 2.69 1.82
CA ARG A 23 15.17 2.83 2.43
C ARG A 23 15.35 1.78 3.51
N ALA A 24 16.58 1.32 3.67
CA ALA A 24 16.94 0.39 4.72
C ALA A 24 18.30 0.73 5.34
N VAL A 25 18.50 0.33 6.59
CA VAL A 25 19.76 0.47 7.32
C VAL A 25 19.97 -0.72 8.26
N ASN A 26 21.20 -1.18 8.38
CA ASN A 26 21.61 -2.32 9.20
C ASN A 26 20.84 -3.62 8.87
N LEU A 27 20.57 -3.85 7.57
CA LEU A 27 19.86 -5.03 7.08
C LEU A 27 20.56 -5.62 5.86
N TYR A 28 20.80 -6.94 5.87
CA TYR A 28 21.27 -7.69 4.71
C TYR A 28 20.12 -8.08 3.77
N ALA A 29 18.91 -8.23 4.32
CA ALA A 29 17.73 -8.61 3.56
C ALA A 29 16.45 -8.03 4.19
N VAL A 30 15.35 -8.04 3.42
CA VAL A 30 13.97 -7.76 3.87
C VAL A 30 13.02 -8.76 3.24
N ASP A 31 11.97 -9.13 3.95
CA ASP A 31 10.87 -9.92 3.40
C ASP A 31 9.84 -8.99 2.76
N LEU A 32 9.56 -9.22 1.49
CA LEU A 32 8.53 -8.55 0.72
C LEU A 32 7.27 -9.41 0.67
N SER A 33 6.15 -8.85 1.08
CA SER A 33 4.82 -9.43 0.90
C SER A 33 3.92 -8.48 0.13
N VAL A 34 3.14 -9.00 -0.80
CA VAL A 34 2.15 -8.22 -1.56
C VAL A 34 0.77 -8.84 -1.39
N ILE A 35 -0.15 -8.03 -0.89
CA ILE A 35 -1.56 -8.39 -0.73
C ILE A 35 -2.35 -7.64 -1.79
N ARG A 36 -3.11 -8.35 -2.60
CA ARG A 36 -4.04 -7.75 -3.55
C ARG A 36 -5.41 -7.61 -2.91
N ILE A 37 -5.91 -6.39 -2.83
CA ILE A 37 -7.30 -6.08 -2.53
C ILE A 37 -8.03 -6.12 -3.87
N PHE A 38 -8.94 -7.09 -4.02
CA PHE A 38 -9.63 -7.34 -5.29
C PHE A 38 -10.48 -6.14 -5.70
N GLU A 39 -10.52 -5.86 -6.99
CA GLU A 39 -11.22 -4.71 -7.55
C GLU A 39 -12.69 -4.63 -7.06
N ASN A 40 -13.41 -5.74 -7.07
CA ASN A 40 -14.80 -5.82 -6.62
C ASN A 40 -14.97 -5.63 -5.09
N ASN A 41 -13.91 -5.71 -4.31
CA ASN A 41 -13.91 -5.52 -2.87
C ASN A 41 -13.38 -4.13 -2.45
N VAL A 42 -12.86 -3.31 -3.38
CA VAL A 42 -12.27 -2.00 -3.05
C VAL A 42 -13.28 -1.09 -2.35
N LEU A 43 -14.53 -1.05 -2.81
CA LEU A 43 -15.56 -0.22 -2.17
C LEU A 43 -15.84 -0.65 -0.72
N MET A 44 -15.94 -1.96 -0.47
CA MET A 44 -16.10 -2.51 0.87
C MET A 44 -14.86 -2.22 1.74
N PHE A 45 -13.67 -2.38 1.18
CA PHE A 45 -12.42 -2.03 1.87
C PHE A 45 -12.40 -0.56 2.28
N MET A 46 -12.84 0.35 1.41
CA MET A 46 -12.87 1.79 1.66
C MET A 46 -13.92 2.23 2.69
N GLN A 47 -14.87 1.38 3.08
CA GLN A 47 -15.81 1.71 4.17
C GLN A 47 -15.11 1.80 5.53
N THR A 48 -14.11 0.95 5.77
CA THR A 48 -13.36 0.89 7.04
C THR A 48 -11.94 1.41 6.93
N ASN A 49 -11.47 1.69 5.71
CA ASN A 49 -10.10 2.08 5.41
C ASN A 49 -10.02 3.36 4.60
N THR A 50 -8.91 4.06 4.73
CA THR A 50 -8.41 5.05 3.76
C THR A 50 -7.45 4.37 2.79
N LEU A 51 -6.95 5.09 1.79
CA LEU A 51 -5.91 4.55 0.91
C LEU A 51 -4.61 4.15 1.64
N SER A 52 -4.37 4.67 2.85
CA SER A 52 -3.16 4.37 3.64
C SER A 52 -3.35 3.31 4.72
N SER A 53 -4.58 2.92 5.04
CA SER A 53 -4.87 1.96 6.12
C SER A 53 -5.05 0.53 5.61
N ALA A 54 -5.19 -0.43 6.52
CA ALA A 54 -5.18 -1.85 6.20
C ALA A 54 -5.94 -2.72 7.20
N SER A 55 -7.08 -2.24 7.68
CA SER A 55 -7.94 -3.06 8.53
C SER A 55 -8.65 -4.13 7.73
N GLU A 56 -8.88 -5.29 8.35
CA GLU A 56 -9.67 -6.40 7.79
C GLU A 56 -9.25 -6.85 6.37
N LEU A 57 -7.94 -6.90 6.11
CA LEU A 57 -7.39 -7.24 4.80
C LEU A 57 -7.93 -8.58 4.25
N ARG A 58 -8.09 -9.60 5.11
CA ARG A 58 -8.58 -10.93 4.70
C ARG A 58 -9.97 -10.90 4.07
N ARG A 59 -10.82 -9.98 4.49
CA ARG A 59 -12.18 -9.84 3.92
C ARG A 59 -12.19 -9.27 2.52
N SER A 60 -11.16 -8.50 2.16
CA SER A 60 -11.13 -7.73 0.91
C SER A 60 -10.05 -8.15 -0.07
N GLY A 61 -9.03 -8.87 0.41
CA GLY A 61 -7.86 -9.20 -0.39
C GLY A 61 -7.24 -10.54 -0.05
N ARG A 62 -6.13 -10.84 -0.72
CA ARG A 62 -5.36 -12.07 -0.53
C ARG A 62 -3.87 -11.80 -0.76
N LEU A 63 -3.02 -12.56 -0.07
CA LEU A 63 -1.59 -12.61 -0.35
C LEU A 63 -1.36 -13.19 -1.75
N VAL A 64 -0.65 -12.45 -2.61
CA VAL A 64 -0.40 -12.83 -4.01
C VAL A 64 1.08 -12.97 -4.33
N TYR A 65 1.95 -12.47 -3.46
CA TYR A 65 3.40 -12.58 -3.63
C TYR A 65 4.11 -12.49 -2.29
N GLN A 66 5.14 -13.30 -2.12
CA GLN A 66 6.03 -13.25 -0.97
C GLN A 66 7.44 -13.70 -1.39
N ASN A 67 8.46 -12.93 -1.03
CA ASN A 67 9.86 -13.28 -1.29
C ASN A 67 10.80 -12.50 -0.38
N THR A 68 12.03 -12.99 -0.22
CA THR A 68 13.11 -12.27 0.47
C THR A 68 13.95 -11.51 -0.54
N LEU A 69 14.10 -10.20 -0.30
CA LEU A 69 14.95 -9.32 -1.09
C LEU A 69 16.30 -9.14 -0.40
N TRP A 70 17.36 -9.57 -1.04
CA TRP A 70 18.71 -9.44 -0.53
C TRP A 70 19.30 -8.07 -0.90
N LEU A 71 19.45 -7.20 0.08
CA LEU A 71 19.98 -5.84 -0.09
C LEU A 71 21.49 -5.84 -0.30
N SER A 72 22.20 -6.80 0.29
CA SER A 72 23.63 -6.98 0.17
C SER A 72 24.10 -7.50 -1.18
N LYS A 73 23.19 -7.81 -2.12
CA LYS A 73 23.55 -8.14 -3.52
C LYS A 73 24.22 -6.99 -4.26
N ASP A 74 23.80 -5.78 -3.94
CA ASP A 74 24.42 -4.58 -4.50
C ASP A 74 25.65 -4.22 -3.67
N SER A 75 26.83 -4.67 -4.14
CA SER A 75 28.11 -4.42 -3.48
C SER A 75 28.53 -2.94 -3.49
N THR A 76 27.80 -2.07 -4.19
CA THR A 76 28.04 -0.63 -4.19
C THR A 76 27.43 0.08 -2.99
N LYS A 77 26.53 -0.62 -2.25
CA LYS A 77 25.80 -0.07 -1.12
C LYS A 77 26.37 -0.54 0.21
N ASP A 78 26.42 0.40 1.17
CA ASP A 78 26.81 0.12 2.55
C ASP A 78 25.59 -0.14 3.41
N VAL A 79 25.32 -1.42 3.70
CA VAL A 79 24.16 -1.83 4.52
C VAL A 79 24.14 -1.22 5.93
N HIS A 80 25.27 -0.68 6.42
CA HIS A 80 25.36 -0.01 7.73
C HIS A 80 24.91 1.46 7.70
N ARG A 81 24.56 1.98 6.52
CA ARG A 81 24.01 3.32 6.32
C ARG A 81 22.61 3.26 5.74
N TRP A 82 21.89 4.37 5.81
CA TRP A 82 20.64 4.52 5.08
C TRP A 82 20.88 4.54 3.58
N GLU A 83 20.43 3.51 2.90
CA GLU A 83 20.54 3.34 1.46
C GLU A 83 19.18 3.29 0.80
N ASP A 84 19.08 3.80 -0.42
CA ASP A 84 17.89 3.83 -1.23
C ASP A 84 17.81 2.58 -2.11
N TYR A 85 16.65 1.94 -2.10
CA TYR A 85 16.32 0.75 -2.89
C TYR A 85 14.98 0.94 -3.60
N SER A 86 14.64 0.07 -4.52
CA SER A 86 13.35 0.09 -5.20
C SER A 86 12.84 -1.30 -5.49
N ILE A 87 11.52 -1.44 -5.55
CA ILE A 87 10.80 -2.64 -5.96
C ILE A 87 9.99 -2.28 -7.20
N ASP A 88 10.13 -3.06 -8.27
CA ASP A 88 9.23 -2.98 -9.42
C ASP A 88 8.14 -4.04 -9.32
N LEU A 89 6.96 -3.63 -8.86
CA LEU A 89 5.82 -4.56 -8.72
C LEU A 89 5.35 -5.13 -10.05
N ALA A 90 5.48 -4.40 -11.16
CA ALA A 90 5.00 -4.85 -12.46
C ALA A 90 5.72 -6.12 -12.93
N GLY A 91 6.98 -6.30 -12.52
CA GLY A 91 7.75 -7.51 -12.80
C GLY A 91 7.45 -8.69 -11.86
N LEU A 92 6.78 -8.45 -10.73
CA LEU A 92 6.58 -9.46 -9.69
C LEU A 92 5.16 -10.06 -9.67
N ILE A 93 4.16 -9.27 -10.05
CA ILE A 93 2.76 -9.66 -9.98
C ILE A 93 2.03 -9.35 -11.29
N ARG A 94 0.99 -10.15 -11.58
CA ARG A 94 0.04 -9.80 -12.63
C ARG A 94 -0.90 -8.70 -12.11
N GLN A 95 -0.86 -7.56 -12.76
CA GLN A 95 -1.72 -6.43 -12.42
C GLN A 95 -3.18 -6.73 -12.80
N GLU A 96 -4.09 -6.31 -11.91
CA GLU A 96 -5.54 -6.34 -12.10
C GLU A 96 -6.04 -4.89 -12.08
N PRO A 97 -6.64 -4.39 -13.16
CA PRO A 97 -7.12 -3.01 -13.22
C PRO A 97 -8.13 -2.73 -12.11
N GLY A 98 -7.96 -1.62 -11.43
CA GLY A 98 -8.86 -1.21 -10.33
C GLY A 98 -8.59 -1.86 -8.98
N ALA A 99 -7.67 -2.83 -8.88
CA ALA A 99 -7.25 -3.41 -7.61
C ALA A 99 -6.27 -2.51 -6.86
N ILE A 100 -6.20 -2.67 -5.54
CA ILE A 100 -5.19 -2.03 -4.68
C ILE A 100 -4.19 -3.10 -4.25
N TYR A 101 -2.91 -2.75 -4.24
CA TYR A 101 -1.84 -3.63 -3.78
C TYR A 101 -1.22 -3.07 -2.51
N ARG A 102 -1.34 -3.82 -1.40
CA ARG A 102 -0.62 -3.50 -0.18
C ARG A 102 0.73 -4.18 -0.22
N VAL A 103 1.77 -3.38 -0.21
CA VAL A 103 3.17 -3.81 -0.17
C VAL A 103 3.65 -3.69 1.27
N ILE A 104 4.23 -4.76 1.80
CA ILE A 104 4.75 -4.82 3.16
C ILE A 104 6.20 -5.27 3.08
N LEU A 105 7.08 -4.51 3.71
CA LEU A 105 8.47 -4.86 3.96
C LEU A 105 8.64 -5.13 5.45
N SER A 106 9.03 -6.34 5.78
CA SER A 106 9.35 -6.74 7.15
C SER A 106 10.77 -7.31 7.20
N PHE A 107 11.32 -7.49 8.40
CA PHE A 107 12.64 -8.09 8.57
C PHE A 107 12.73 -8.87 9.88
N ARG A 108 13.68 -9.77 9.94
CA ARG A 108 13.94 -10.66 11.06
C ARG A 108 15.32 -10.41 11.66
N GLN A 109 15.56 -10.98 12.83
CA GLN A 109 16.83 -10.85 13.51
C GLN A 109 18.00 -11.39 12.67
N GLU A 110 17.78 -12.49 11.93
CA GLU A 110 18.79 -13.12 11.08
C GLU A 110 19.29 -12.19 9.95
N TYR A 111 18.47 -11.22 9.54
CA TYR A 111 18.83 -10.24 8.49
C TYR A 111 19.60 -9.04 9.04
N SER A 112 19.75 -8.94 10.35
CA SER A 112 20.35 -7.78 10.99
C SER A 112 21.86 -7.69 10.74
N ALA A 113 22.30 -6.55 10.21
CA ALA A 113 23.70 -6.15 10.14
C ALA A 113 24.15 -5.35 11.39
N TYR A 114 23.25 -5.14 12.37
CA TYR A 114 23.55 -4.35 13.57
C TYR A 114 24.61 -5.05 14.42
N PRO A 115 25.68 -4.34 14.88
CA PRO A 115 26.73 -4.95 15.68
C PRO A 115 26.25 -5.21 17.11
N CYS A 116 26.09 -6.48 17.47
CA CYS A 116 25.80 -6.93 18.83
C CYS A 116 27.05 -7.54 19.46
N SER A 117 27.39 -7.14 20.70
CA SER A 117 28.50 -7.72 21.43
C SER A 117 28.17 -9.15 21.87
N GLY A 118 29.08 -10.09 21.60
CA GLY A 118 29.01 -11.48 22.09
C GLY A 118 28.35 -12.49 21.15
N THR A 119 27.86 -12.10 20.00
CA THR A 119 27.42 -13.02 18.96
C THR A 119 28.47 -13.03 17.85
N GLU A 120 29.10 -14.19 17.62
CA GLU A 120 29.75 -14.44 16.32
C GLU A 120 28.65 -14.35 15.28
N LYS A 121 28.71 -13.31 14.46
CA LYS A 121 27.77 -13.14 13.35
C LYS A 121 27.97 -14.30 12.40
N GLN A 122 26.99 -15.20 12.32
CA GLN A 122 26.81 -15.92 11.08
C GLN A 122 26.46 -14.86 10.02
N VAL A 123 27.49 -14.42 9.28
CA VAL A 123 27.28 -13.64 8.08
C VAL A 123 26.50 -14.57 7.17
N MET A 124 25.21 -14.30 6.98
CA MET A 124 24.42 -15.07 6.02
C MET A 124 25.05 -14.85 4.64
N SER A 125 25.76 -15.89 4.18
CA SER A 125 26.40 -15.85 2.88
C SER A 125 25.38 -16.09 1.80
N PHE A 126 25.46 -15.32 0.74
CA PHE A 126 24.66 -15.50 -0.47
C PHE A 126 24.73 -16.91 -1.07
N ALA A 127 25.82 -17.63 -0.78
CA ALA A 127 26.12 -18.94 -1.37
C ALA A 127 25.14 -20.05 -0.93
N ASP A 128 24.45 -19.88 0.21
CA ASP A 128 23.57 -20.92 0.74
C ASP A 128 22.10 -20.81 0.26
N ASN A 129 21.77 -19.75 -0.49
CA ASN A 129 20.44 -19.55 -1.05
C ASN A 129 20.49 -19.62 -2.57
N THR A 130 20.48 -20.83 -3.11
CA THR A 130 19.96 -21.03 -4.45
C THR A 130 18.52 -20.58 -4.44
N VAL A 131 18.29 -19.36 -4.91
CA VAL A 131 16.97 -18.85 -5.22
C VAL A 131 16.42 -19.75 -6.31
N SER A 132 15.70 -20.78 -5.90
CA SER A 132 14.76 -21.40 -6.81
C SER A 132 13.70 -20.33 -7.09
N GLU A 133 13.52 -20.00 -8.34
CA GLU A 133 12.35 -19.27 -8.81
C GLU A 133 11.12 -20.00 -8.28
N GLY A 134 10.47 -19.43 -7.26
CA GLY A 134 9.36 -20.03 -6.55
C GLY A 134 9.70 -20.38 -5.10
N LEU A 135 9.17 -19.58 -4.17
CA LEU A 135 8.93 -19.93 -2.77
C LEU A 135 10.17 -20.33 -1.96
N THR A 136 10.86 -19.33 -1.43
CA THR A 136 11.95 -19.57 -0.49
C THR A 136 11.37 -20.10 0.83
N LYS A 137 11.64 -21.38 1.16
CA LYS A 137 11.46 -21.88 2.52
C LYS A 137 12.37 -21.09 3.44
N VAL A 138 11.80 -20.30 4.31
CA VAL A 138 12.56 -19.59 5.32
C VAL A 138 12.53 -20.43 6.57
N SER A 139 13.69 -20.77 7.09
CA SER A 139 13.86 -21.59 8.29
C SER A 139 13.01 -21.04 9.45
N GLY A 140 12.11 -21.87 9.98
CA GLY A 140 11.25 -21.54 11.11
C GLY A 140 9.94 -20.81 10.80
N ASN A 141 9.65 -20.47 9.55
CA ASN A 141 8.41 -19.81 9.14
C ASN A 141 7.60 -20.66 8.18
N SER A 142 6.28 -20.36 8.10
CA SER A 142 5.36 -20.98 7.17
C SER A 142 5.78 -20.72 5.71
N THR A 143 5.52 -21.70 4.84
CA THR A 143 5.68 -21.54 3.39
C THR A 143 4.65 -20.55 2.83
N PHE A 144 4.83 -20.13 1.57
CA PHE A 144 3.83 -19.29 0.90
C PHE A 144 2.46 -19.97 0.86
N GLU A 145 2.42 -21.28 0.59
CA GLU A 145 1.19 -22.07 0.54
C GLU A 145 0.49 -22.14 1.90
N GLU A 146 1.24 -22.30 3.00
CA GLU A 146 0.68 -22.28 4.35
C GLU A 146 0.12 -20.90 4.70
N ASN A 147 0.86 -19.83 4.36
CA ASN A 147 0.39 -18.46 4.56
C ASN A 147 -0.82 -18.16 3.67
N GLU A 148 -0.85 -18.67 2.43
CA GLU A 148 -1.97 -18.52 1.52
C GLU A 148 -3.22 -19.20 2.06
N ALA A 149 -3.11 -20.44 2.57
CA ALA A 149 -4.22 -21.19 3.15
C ALA A 149 -4.85 -20.49 4.37
N GLU A 150 -4.07 -19.80 5.17
CA GLU A 150 -4.58 -19.01 6.30
C GLU A 150 -5.55 -17.90 5.85
N TRP A 151 -5.39 -17.37 4.62
CA TRP A 151 -6.27 -16.33 4.09
C TRP A 151 -7.67 -16.82 3.73
N ASP A 152 -7.85 -18.11 3.53
CA ASP A 152 -9.14 -18.73 3.20
C ASP A 152 -9.96 -19.12 4.45
N THR A 153 -9.39 -18.95 5.64
CA THR A 153 -10.07 -19.28 6.90
C THR A 153 -10.97 -18.11 7.33
N PRO A 154 -12.29 -18.31 7.51
CA PRO A 154 -13.24 -17.25 7.84
C PRO A 154 -13.23 -16.90 9.34
N GLU A 155 -12.08 -16.55 9.88
CA GLU A 155 -11.95 -16.12 11.27
C GLU A 155 -12.31 -14.64 11.44
N THR A 156 -12.75 -14.28 12.65
CA THR A 156 -13.21 -12.94 12.95
C THR A 156 -12.07 -11.94 13.17
N TYR A 157 -10.88 -12.42 13.50
CA TYR A 157 -9.71 -11.58 13.74
C TYR A 157 -8.50 -12.11 12.98
N PHE A 158 -7.88 -11.23 12.18
CA PHE A 158 -6.68 -11.53 11.43
C PHE A 158 -5.80 -10.28 11.33
N TYR A 159 -4.58 -10.43 11.79
CA TYR A 159 -3.56 -9.40 11.66
C TYR A 159 -2.36 -9.96 10.89
N TYR A 160 -2.03 -9.32 9.79
CA TYR A 160 -0.89 -9.71 8.96
C TYR A 160 0.16 -8.60 8.93
N ASN A 161 1.33 -8.87 9.45
CA ASN A 161 2.49 -7.97 9.46
C ASN A 161 3.68 -8.60 8.71
N GLY A 162 3.46 -8.98 7.47
CA GLY A 162 4.46 -9.72 6.71
C GLY A 162 4.61 -11.17 7.23
N ASN A 163 5.76 -11.77 6.98
CA ASN A 163 6.01 -13.18 7.26
C ASN A 163 6.47 -13.46 8.71
N ILE A 164 6.09 -12.63 9.67
CA ILE A 164 6.54 -12.77 11.05
C ILE A 164 5.50 -13.54 11.86
N LYS A 165 5.78 -14.81 12.13
CA LYS A 165 5.08 -15.55 13.21
C LYS A 165 5.69 -15.13 14.54
N MET A 166 4.90 -14.49 15.39
CA MET A 166 5.34 -14.00 16.67
C MET A 166 5.01 -15.00 17.77
N ASP A 167 6.04 -15.53 18.42
CA ASP A 167 5.88 -16.21 19.70
C ASP A 167 5.87 -15.19 20.84
N TRP A 168 4.68 -14.71 21.17
CA TRP A 168 4.49 -13.73 22.24
C TRP A 168 4.92 -14.20 23.62
N SER A 169 5.10 -15.51 23.85
CA SER A 169 5.58 -16.05 25.12
C SER A 169 7.03 -15.62 25.44
N GLN A 170 7.80 -15.30 24.40
CA GLN A 170 9.20 -14.84 24.50
C GLN A 170 9.35 -13.32 24.44
N TYR A 171 8.23 -12.57 24.32
CA TYR A 171 8.29 -11.13 24.21
C TYR A 171 8.66 -10.46 25.54
N ASN A 172 9.77 -9.71 25.54
CA ASN A 172 10.19 -8.88 26.66
C ASN A 172 10.01 -7.41 26.33
N TRP A 173 9.02 -6.78 26.94
CA TRP A 173 8.70 -5.36 26.76
C TRP A 173 9.89 -4.42 27.00
N ARG A 174 10.77 -4.73 27.97
CA ARG A 174 11.93 -3.90 28.27
C ARG A 174 12.97 -3.90 27.16
N GLU A 175 13.02 -4.97 26.39
CA GLU A 175 13.98 -5.19 25.31
C GLU A 175 13.44 -4.83 23.91
N ARG A 176 12.21 -4.31 23.81
CA ARG A 176 11.58 -3.99 22.51
C ARG A 176 12.34 -3.00 21.65
N ASN A 177 13.21 -2.16 22.25
CA ASN A 177 14.04 -1.19 21.56
C ASN A 177 15.51 -1.63 21.42
N ASN A 178 15.86 -2.85 21.86
CA ASN A 178 17.20 -3.41 21.78
C ASN A 178 17.35 -4.25 20.50
N PRO A 179 18.09 -3.79 19.45
CA PRO A 179 18.26 -4.55 18.20
C PRO A 179 19.00 -5.90 18.37
N CYS A 180 19.59 -6.14 19.53
CA CYS A 180 20.27 -7.39 19.86
C CYS A 180 19.35 -8.42 20.51
N HIS A 181 18.11 -8.04 20.82
CA HIS A 181 17.12 -8.92 21.46
C HIS A 181 15.99 -9.27 20.47
N PRO A 182 15.49 -10.53 20.46
CA PRO A 182 14.40 -10.96 19.58
C PRO A 182 13.15 -10.08 19.65
N SER A 183 12.81 -9.55 20.82
CA SER A 183 11.62 -8.69 21.03
C SER A 183 11.63 -7.42 20.17
N TYR A 184 12.78 -6.94 19.73
CA TYR A 184 12.88 -5.80 18.81
C TYR A 184 12.19 -6.10 17.48
N TYR A 185 12.33 -7.33 16.98
CA TYR A 185 11.83 -7.77 15.68
C TYR A 185 10.36 -8.22 15.73
N MET A 186 9.78 -8.30 16.92
CA MET A 186 8.39 -8.70 17.15
C MET A 186 7.42 -7.51 17.13
N ASP A 187 7.93 -6.28 17.12
CA ASP A 187 7.11 -5.09 17.11
C ASP A 187 6.57 -4.80 15.69
N SER A 188 5.27 -4.56 15.59
CA SER A 188 4.59 -4.22 14.32
C SER A 188 5.12 -2.94 13.67
N ASP A 189 5.65 -2.02 14.47
CA ASP A 189 6.20 -0.74 14.00
C ASP A 189 7.53 -0.92 13.24
N ARG A 190 8.09 -2.13 13.23
CA ARG A 190 9.31 -2.44 12.48
C ARG A 190 9.06 -2.76 11.00
N ALA A 191 7.83 -3.06 10.63
CA ALA A 191 7.48 -3.23 9.22
C ALA A 191 7.13 -1.89 8.57
N ALA A 192 7.54 -1.71 7.32
CA ALA A 192 7.11 -0.60 6.49
C ALA A 192 6.10 -1.09 5.46
N SER A 193 5.04 -0.31 5.23
CA SER A 193 4.03 -0.70 4.26
C SER A 193 3.42 0.49 3.53
N CYS A 194 2.99 0.26 2.29
CA CYS A 194 2.19 1.21 1.53
C CYS A 194 1.13 0.50 0.71
N ASN A 195 0.04 1.21 0.43
CA ASN A 195 -0.95 0.78 -0.54
C ASN A 195 -0.65 1.44 -1.89
N VAL A 196 -0.63 0.64 -2.95
CA VAL A 196 -0.36 1.10 -4.31
C VAL A 196 -1.59 0.85 -5.16
N PHE A 197 -1.99 1.87 -5.86
CA PHE A 197 -3.08 1.84 -6.82
C PHE A 197 -2.55 2.24 -8.20
N ALA A 198 -2.68 1.35 -9.18
CA ALA A 198 -2.23 1.61 -10.54
C ALA A 198 -3.39 2.19 -11.36
N SER A 199 -3.30 3.45 -11.75
CA SER A 199 -4.31 4.13 -12.56
C SER A 199 -3.72 5.35 -13.27
N ASN A 200 -4.16 5.60 -14.48
CA ASN A 200 -3.89 6.85 -15.20
C ASN A 200 -4.95 7.93 -14.96
N ILE A 201 -5.97 7.63 -14.13
CA ILE A 201 -7.07 8.53 -13.87
C ILE A 201 -6.73 9.42 -12.67
N GLY A 202 -6.59 10.73 -12.92
CA GLY A 202 -6.62 11.76 -11.90
C GLY A 202 -8.05 12.25 -11.71
N MET A 203 -8.54 12.30 -10.47
CA MET A 203 -9.89 12.75 -10.16
C MET A 203 -9.88 13.78 -9.03
N ILE A 204 -10.55 14.90 -9.26
CA ILE A 204 -10.81 15.92 -8.24
C ILE A 204 -12.32 16.02 -8.05
N VAL A 205 -12.75 15.94 -6.79
CA VAL A 205 -14.17 16.07 -6.43
C VAL A 205 -14.34 17.24 -5.46
N LYS A 206 -15.26 18.14 -5.78
CA LYS A 206 -15.70 19.22 -4.89
C LYS A 206 -17.16 19.04 -4.55
N ARG A 207 -17.51 19.15 -3.28
CA ARG A 207 -18.89 19.09 -2.78
C ARG A 207 -19.29 20.46 -2.25
N ASN A 208 -20.46 20.95 -2.62
CA ASN A 208 -21.03 22.17 -2.06
C ASN A 208 -21.97 21.85 -0.87
N SER A 209 -22.46 22.88 -0.20
CA SER A 209 -23.38 22.78 0.94
C SER A 209 -24.73 22.10 0.60
N LEU A 210 -25.09 21.99 -0.68
CA LEU A 210 -26.30 21.33 -1.18
C LEU A 210 -26.02 19.89 -1.64
N ASN A 211 -24.88 19.31 -1.26
CA ASN A 211 -24.41 17.99 -1.69
C ASN A 211 -24.19 17.81 -3.21
N LYS A 212 -24.26 18.89 -4.01
CA LYS A 212 -23.90 18.82 -5.41
C LYS A 212 -22.39 18.60 -5.57
N LEU A 213 -22.01 17.62 -6.37
CA LEU A 213 -20.62 17.26 -6.65
C LEU A 213 -20.19 17.83 -7.99
N TRP A 214 -19.04 18.47 -8.01
CA TRP A 214 -18.29 18.85 -9.21
C TRP A 214 -17.08 17.94 -9.33
N ILE A 215 -16.99 17.24 -10.46
CA ILE A 215 -15.99 16.21 -10.69
C ILE A 215 -15.21 16.56 -11.93
N ALA A 216 -13.89 16.67 -11.77
CA ALA A 216 -12.96 16.83 -12.88
C ALA A 216 -12.10 15.57 -12.99
N VAL A 217 -11.97 15.05 -14.21
CA VAL A 217 -11.23 13.82 -14.52
C VAL A 217 -10.21 14.12 -15.62
N SER A 218 -8.96 13.79 -15.33
CA SER A 218 -7.84 13.97 -16.26
C SER A 218 -6.90 12.77 -16.25
N ASN A 219 -6.14 12.62 -17.31
CA ASN A 219 -5.06 11.66 -17.36
C ASN A 219 -3.84 12.21 -16.60
N ILE A 220 -3.32 11.48 -15.61
CA ILE A 220 -2.18 11.93 -14.79
C ILE A 220 -0.84 11.97 -15.54
N LEU A 221 -0.72 11.28 -16.69
CA LEU A 221 0.52 11.26 -17.48
C LEU A 221 0.71 12.52 -18.34
N ASP A 222 -0.38 13.03 -18.94
CA ASP A 222 -0.32 14.14 -19.89
C ASP A 222 -1.26 15.30 -19.54
N THR A 223 -1.95 15.19 -18.40
CA THR A 223 -2.90 16.18 -17.87
C THR A 223 -4.12 16.48 -18.75
N LYS A 224 -4.34 15.69 -19.81
CA LYS A 224 -5.48 15.91 -20.70
C LYS A 224 -6.79 15.51 -20.04
N PRO A 225 -7.86 16.25 -20.31
CA PRO A 225 -9.20 15.88 -19.88
C PRO A 225 -9.60 14.49 -20.40
N MET A 226 -10.30 13.73 -19.59
CA MET A 226 -10.87 12.43 -19.99
C MET A 226 -12.36 12.59 -20.26
N GLU A 227 -12.72 12.61 -21.55
CA GLU A 227 -14.11 12.66 -22.03
C GLU A 227 -14.78 11.28 -21.84
N LYS A 228 -16.09 11.28 -21.57
CA LYS A 228 -16.93 10.07 -21.41
C LYS A 228 -16.45 9.14 -20.30
N ALA A 229 -15.74 9.66 -19.34
CA ALA A 229 -15.42 8.92 -18.12
C ALA A 229 -16.73 8.69 -17.35
N LYS A 230 -17.05 7.43 -17.07
CA LYS A 230 -18.24 7.07 -16.31
C LYS A 230 -17.99 7.36 -14.84
N VAL A 231 -18.85 8.17 -14.23
CA VAL A 231 -18.76 8.54 -12.82
C VAL A 231 -19.95 7.98 -12.06
N THR A 232 -19.68 7.27 -10.96
CA THR A 232 -20.71 6.70 -10.09
C THR A 232 -20.49 7.17 -8.66
N VAL A 233 -21.54 7.65 -8.03
CA VAL A 233 -21.54 8.11 -6.64
C VAL A 233 -22.26 7.09 -5.77
N TYR A 234 -21.61 6.66 -4.69
CA TYR A 234 -22.15 5.71 -3.73
C TYR A 234 -22.34 6.35 -2.36
N ASN A 235 -23.39 5.92 -1.63
CA ASN A 235 -23.53 6.18 -0.20
C ASN A 235 -22.64 5.20 0.63
N PHE A 236 -22.67 5.36 1.97
CA PHE A 236 -21.89 4.49 2.85
C PHE A 236 -22.27 3.01 2.75
N GLN A 237 -23.54 2.68 2.46
CA GLN A 237 -24.03 1.31 2.26
C GLN A 237 -23.76 0.78 0.85
N LEU A 238 -22.95 1.50 0.05
CA LEU A 238 -22.57 1.15 -1.32
C LEU A 238 -23.75 1.07 -2.30
N GLN A 239 -24.84 1.82 -2.02
CA GLN A 239 -25.92 1.99 -2.98
C GLN A 239 -25.56 3.14 -3.93
N VAL A 240 -25.87 2.95 -5.23
CA VAL A 240 -25.68 4.00 -6.23
C VAL A 240 -26.72 5.10 -5.97
N ILE A 241 -26.24 6.32 -5.72
CA ILE A 241 -27.08 7.50 -5.46
C ILE A 241 -26.94 8.61 -6.51
N GLY A 242 -26.08 8.40 -7.49
CA GLY A 242 -25.91 9.30 -8.63
C GLY A 242 -24.95 8.74 -9.66
N THR A 243 -25.16 9.08 -10.92
CA THR A 243 -24.28 8.71 -12.03
C THR A 243 -24.15 9.87 -13.01
N GLY A 244 -23.06 9.91 -13.75
CA GLY A 244 -22.82 10.89 -14.81
C GLY A 244 -21.68 10.47 -15.71
N GLU A 245 -21.47 11.21 -16.76
CA GLU A 245 -20.33 11.08 -17.66
C GLU A 245 -19.65 12.45 -17.84
N THR A 246 -18.34 12.45 -17.99
CA THR A 246 -17.58 13.67 -18.22
C THR A 246 -17.75 14.17 -19.67
N ASN A 247 -17.77 15.49 -19.82
CA ASN A 247 -17.78 16.17 -21.11
C ASN A 247 -16.37 16.22 -21.74
N SER A 248 -16.22 16.91 -22.86
CA SER A 248 -14.94 17.08 -23.56
C SER A 248 -13.86 17.80 -22.78
N GLU A 249 -14.24 18.53 -21.72
CA GLU A 249 -13.32 19.18 -20.77
C GLU A 249 -12.99 18.28 -19.57
N GLY A 250 -13.43 17.01 -19.58
CA GLY A 250 -13.25 16.07 -18.49
C GLY A 250 -14.07 16.38 -17.24
N PHE A 251 -15.18 17.13 -17.38
CA PHE A 251 -15.93 17.64 -16.26
C PHE A 251 -17.36 17.11 -16.23
N THR A 252 -17.90 16.85 -15.04
CA THR A 252 -19.31 16.51 -14.82
C THR A 252 -19.82 17.06 -13.49
N GLU A 253 -21.13 17.28 -13.42
CA GLU A 253 -21.84 17.64 -12.22
C GLU A 253 -22.89 16.60 -11.88
N ILE A 254 -22.91 16.17 -10.62
CA ILE A 254 -23.86 15.17 -10.13
C ILE A 254 -24.54 15.71 -8.86
N THR A 255 -25.86 15.65 -8.82
CA THR A 255 -26.64 15.89 -7.61
C THR A 255 -27.11 14.52 -7.07
N PRO A 256 -26.41 13.94 -6.07
CA PRO A 256 -26.75 12.61 -5.58
C PRO A 256 -28.06 12.60 -4.78
N GLN A 257 -28.76 11.48 -4.81
CA GLN A 257 -29.97 11.24 -4.03
C GLN A 257 -29.60 10.71 -2.64
N GLY A 258 -29.03 11.56 -1.79
CA GLY A 258 -28.60 11.21 -0.43
C GLY A 258 -27.21 11.73 -0.11
N VAL A 259 -26.62 11.22 0.99
CA VAL A 259 -25.29 11.62 1.45
C VAL A 259 -24.22 10.84 0.70
N PRO A 260 -23.35 11.50 -0.09
CA PRO A 260 -22.30 10.81 -0.82
C PRO A 260 -21.18 10.36 0.13
N PHE A 261 -20.67 9.17 -0.12
CA PHE A 261 -19.56 8.58 0.62
C PHE A 261 -18.30 8.43 -0.25
N ILE A 262 -18.46 7.85 -1.45
CA ILE A 262 -17.34 7.61 -2.36
C ILE A 262 -17.77 7.84 -3.81
N VAL A 263 -16.88 8.44 -4.59
CA VAL A 263 -17.01 8.63 -6.03
C VAL A 263 -16.05 7.68 -6.73
N VAL A 264 -16.55 6.96 -7.70
CA VAL A 264 -15.78 6.07 -8.56
C VAL A 264 -15.84 6.58 -9.99
N THR A 265 -14.69 6.72 -10.61
CA THR A 265 -14.59 7.02 -12.04
C THR A 265 -14.00 5.82 -12.76
N GLU A 266 -14.60 5.47 -13.91
CA GLU A 266 -14.17 4.37 -14.77
C GLU A 266 -13.95 4.86 -16.18
N VAL A 267 -12.77 4.55 -16.73
CA VAL A 267 -12.41 4.79 -18.12
C VAL A 267 -11.78 3.53 -18.66
N GLU A 268 -12.38 2.92 -19.67
CA GLU A 268 -12.00 1.60 -20.21
C GLU A 268 -11.98 0.52 -19.12
N LYS A 269 -10.79 0.05 -18.72
CA LYS A 269 -10.60 -0.92 -17.63
C LYS A 269 -10.01 -0.31 -16.36
N GLN A 270 -9.71 0.98 -16.37
CA GLN A 270 -9.11 1.66 -15.23
C GLN A 270 -10.18 2.29 -14.35
N LYS A 271 -9.90 2.37 -13.05
CA LYS A 271 -10.76 3.01 -12.07
C LYS A 271 -10.00 4.01 -11.23
N ALA A 272 -10.69 4.98 -10.68
CA ALA A 272 -10.22 5.85 -9.62
C ALA A 272 -11.29 5.99 -8.54
N TYR A 273 -10.85 6.20 -7.31
CA TYR A 273 -11.70 6.24 -6.13
C TYR A 273 -11.38 7.49 -5.30
N VAL A 274 -12.40 8.26 -4.93
CA VAL A 274 -12.26 9.41 -4.02
C VAL A 274 -13.35 9.35 -2.95
N ARG A 275 -12.97 9.29 -1.68
CA ARG A 275 -13.89 9.45 -0.56
C ARG A 275 -14.31 10.92 -0.47
N VAL A 276 -15.60 11.15 -0.24
CA VAL A 276 -16.20 12.48 -0.16
C VAL A 276 -17.07 12.64 1.10
N ALA A 277 -16.88 11.74 2.06
CA ALA A 277 -17.51 11.83 3.37
C ALA A 277 -17.01 13.06 4.15
N ASP A 278 -17.77 13.50 5.14
CA ASP A 278 -17.37 14.59 6.03
C ASP A 278 -16.07 14.24 6.76
N GLY A 279 -15.13 15.19 6.82
CA GLY A 279 -13.80 14.99 7.40
C GLY A 279 -12.73 14.50 6.41
N GLU A 280 -13.10 14.26 5.16
CA GLU A 280 -12.15 13.87 4.10
C GLU A 280 -11.67 15.07 3.26
N GLU A 281 -12.10 16.28 3.63
CA GLU A 281 -11.72 17.50 2.92
C GLU A 281 -10.23 17.77 3.09
N GLN A 282 -9.56 18.07 1.99
CA GLN A 282 -8.22 18.64 2.06
C GLN A 282 -8.31 20.07 2.58
N SER A 283 -7.62 20.35 3.70
CA SER A 283 -7.51 21.70 4.22
C SER A 283 -6.83 22.60 3.19
N VAL A 284 -7.53 23.63 2.73
CA VAL A 284 -6.96 24.69 1.88
C VAL A 284 -6.20 25.74 2.69
N SER A 285 -6.13 25.61 4.02
CA SER A 285 -5.44 26.55 4.91
C SER A 285 -3.92 26.65 4.68
N ARG A 286 -3.34 25.74 3.89
CA ARG A 286 -1.94 25.78 3.47
C ARG A 286 -1.70 26.55 2.17
N PHE A 287 -2.75 26.93 1.46
CA PHE A 287 -2.66 27.80 0.31
C PHE A 287 -2.91 29.22 0.78
N ASP A 288 -1.93 30.10 0.65
CA ASP A 288 -2.14 31.53 0.84
C ASP A 288 -3.10 32.03 -0.25
N VAL A 289 -4.37 32.15 0.14
CA VAL A 289 -5.43 32.72 -0.72
C VAL A 289 -5.56 34.23 -0.51
N GLY A 290 -4.60 34.87 0.16
CA GLY A 290 -4.53 36.31 0.34
C GLY A 290 -4.20 37.02 -0.97
N GLY A 291 -5.17 37.05 -1.85
CA GLY A 291 -5.15 38.00 -2.97
C GLY A 291 -5.22 39.43 -2.43
N LYS A 292 -4.41 40.36 -2.98
CA LYS A 292 -4.59 41.78 -2.71
C LYS A 292 -6.02 42.17 -3.05
N ASP A 293 -6.69 42.82 -2.09
CA ASP A 293 -7.94 43.51 -2.37
C ASP A 293 -7.75 44.44 -3.58
N ILE A 294 -8.53 44.21 -4.62
CA ILE A 294 -8.59 45.12 -5.78
C ILE A 294 -9.34 46.35 -5.30
N GLN A 295 -8.61 47.46 -5.10
CA GLN A 295 -9.19 48.79 -4.88
C GLN A 295 -9.79 49.33 -6.17
#